data_66345b14861d8849fc93113abad59a96
#
_entry.id   66345b14861d8849fc93113abad59a96
#
_cell.length_a   1.000
_cell.length_b   1.000
_cell.length_c   1.000
_cell.angle_alpha   90.00
_cell.angle_beta   90.00
_cell.angle_gamma   90.00
#
_symmetry.space_group_name_H-M   'P 1'
#
loop_
_entity.id
_entity.type
_entity.pdbx_description
1 polymer ?
#
loop_
_entity_poly.entity_id
_entity_poly.type
_entity_poly.pdbx_seq_one_letter_code
_entity_poly.pdbx_strand_id
1 'polypeptide(L)'
;MRPVRFSADTLVALLRRQIVATMLQLRAALGDCSPRTVERKLRDIPHHTSYSHGGRFYTLADQPQFDARGLWSFRGIRFSVHGNLLDTAAALVRDSRAGYRVQELDALLQVRCGDALRKLSARARVARERRGGRYWYHAVEPPRGARQRSTRDAWDALEDRTPGEGAGRGDLDVALRTFVQALDERQRRWFAGWESL
;
A
#
# COMPACT_ATOMS: atom_id res chain seq x y z
N MET A 1 -20.51 -44.20 -9.05
CA MET A 1 -19.83 -42.93 -9.38
C MET A 1 -19.10 -42.44 -8.14
N ARG A 2 -17.74 -42.41 -8.16
CA ARG A 2 -16.97 -41.88 -7.02
C ARG A 2 -17.21 -40.36 -6.92
N PRO A 3 -17.54 -39.81 -5.73
CA PRO A 3 -17.66 -38.36 -5.59
C PRO A 3 -16.35 -37.68 -5.91
N VAL A 4 -16.39 -36.68 -6.79
CA VAL A 4 -15.20 -35.87 -7.12
C VAL A 4 -14.76 -35.16 -5.83
N ARG A 5 -13.68 -35.61 -5.22
CA ARG A 5 -13.06 -34.96 -4.06
C ARG A 5 -12.22 -33.79 -4.55
N PHE A 6 -12.78 -32.60 -4.45
CA PHE A 6 -12.01 -31.38 -4.65
C PHE A 6 -10.99 -31.25 -3.52
N SER A 7 -9.67 -31.40 -3.81
CA SER A 7 -8.62 -31.32 -2.80
C SER A 7 -8.08 -29.89 -2.67
N ALA A 8 -7.85 -29.45 -1.45
CA ALA A 8 -7.12 -28.22 -1.16
C ALA A 8 -5.68 -28.29 -1.71
N ASP A 9 -5.05 -29.47 -1.68
CA ASP A 9 -3.68 -29.69 -2.16
C ASP A 9 -3.53 -29.34 -3.66
N THR A 10 -4.58 -29.56 -4.45
CA THR A 10 -4.59 -29.16 -5.87
C THR A 10 -4.44 -27.66 -6.04
N LEU A 11 -5.11 -26.86 -5.20
CA LEU A 11 -4.97 -25.41 -5.21
C LEU A 11 -3.59 -24.97 -4.75
N VAL A 12 -3.05 -25.60 -3.70
CA VAL A 12 -1.70 -25.33 -3.20
C VAL A 12 -0.68 -25.63 -4.29
N ALA A 13 -0.75 -26.79 -4.96
CA ALA A 13 0.15 -27.17 -6.04
C ALA A 13 0.10 -26.19 -7.22
N LEU A 14 -1.11 -25.74 -7.60
CA LEU A 14 -1.27 -24.72 -8.65
C LEU A 14 -0.62 -23.39 -8.24
N LEU A 15 -0.91 -22.89 -7.05
CA LEU A 15 -0.37 -21.63 -6.55
C LEU A 15 1.15 -21.69 -6.35
N ARG A 16 1.70 -22.83 -5.91
CA ARG A 16 3.16 -23.05 -5.85
C ARG A 16 3.81 -22.91 -7.22
N ARG A 17 3.20 -23.48 -8.25
CA ARG A 17 3.73 -23.45 -9.61
C ARG A 17 3.59 -22.09 -10.28
N GLN A 18 2.45 -21.40 -10.10
CA GLN A 18 2.14 -20.15 -10.80
C GLN A 18 2.47 -18.89 -10.00
N ILE A 19 2.74 -19.02 -8.70
CA ILE A 19 2.93 -17.94 -7.73
C ILE A 19 1.62 -17.17 -7.48
N VAL A 20 0.94 -16.78 -8.54
CA VAL A 20 -0.34 -16.04 -8.49
C VAL A 20 -1.33 -16.69 -9.45
N ALA A 21 -2.57 -16.89 -9.02
CA ALA A 21 -3.65 -17.42 -9.84
C ALA A 21 -4.94 -16.62 -9.69
N THR A 22 -5.77 -16.65 -10.74
CA THR A 22 -7.12 -16.09 -10.73
C THR A 22 -8.15 -17.09 -10.22
N MET A 23 -9.34 -16.62 -9.81
CA MET A 23 -10.47 -17.51 -9.48
C MET A 23 -10.79 -18.49 -10.62
N LEU A 24 -10.69 -18.04 -11.88
CA LEU A 24 -10.94 -18.90 -13.03
C LEU A 24 -9.94 -20.07 -13.09
N GLN A 25 -8.65 -19.81 -12.91
CA GLN A 25 -7.61 -20.84 -12.90
C GLN A 25 -7.76 -21.80 -11.71
N LEU A 26 -8.13 -21.27 -10.53
CA LEU A 26 -8.40 -22.11 -9.36
C LEU A 26 -9.60 -23.03 -9.57
N ARG A 27 -10.66 -22.53 -10.22
CA ARG A 27 -11.83 -23.34 -10.60
C ARG A 27 -11.46 -24.45 -11.59
N ALA A 28 -10.74 -24.10 -12.65
CA ALA A 28 -10.31 -25.05 -13.66
C ALA A 28 -9.45 -26.17 -13.05
N ALA A 29 -8.55 -25.84 -12.12
CA ALA A 29 -7.74 -26.83 -11.41
C ALA A 29 -8.55 -27.82 -10.57
N LEU A 30 -9.74 -27.42 -10.12
CA LEU A 30 -10.69 -28.29 -9.38
C LEU A 30 -11.77 -28.91 -10.28
N GLY A 31 -11.60 -28.90 -11.62
CA GLY A 31 -12.59 -29.48 -12.56
C GLY A 31 -13.80 -28.59 -12.74
N ASP A 32 -13.60 -27.29 -12.91
CA ASP A 32 -14.61 -26.26 -13.18
C ASP A 32 -15.73 -26.16 -12.14
N CYS A 33 -15.40 -26.40 -10.87
CA CYS A 33 -16.34 -26.27 -9.77
C CYS A 33 -16.83 -24.82 -9.58
N SER A 34 -17.86 -24.62 -8.74
CA SER A 34 -18.39 -23.30 -8.43
C SER A 34 -17.35 -22.43 -7.70
N PRO A 35 -17.38 -21.07 -7.85
CA PRO A 35 -16.52 -20.18 -7.07
C PRO A 35 -16.62 -20.41 -5.56
N ARG A 36 -17.82 -20.65 -5.04
CA ARG A 36 -18.08 -20.94 -3.62
C ARG A 36 -17.33 -22.20 -3.14
N THR A 37 -17.15 -23.20 -4.01
CA THR A 37 -16.36 -24.39 -3.68
C THR A 37 -14.88 -24.04 -3.51
N VAL A 38 -14.33 -23.21 -4.42
CA VAL A 38 -12.96 -22.71 -4.33
C VAL A 38 -12.76 -21.89 -3.06
N GLU A 39 -13.64 -20.92 -2.80
CA GLU A 39 -13.59 -20.08 -1.59
C GLU A 39 -13.61 -20.90 -0.30
N ARG A 40 -14.45 -21.92 -0.24
CA ARG A 40 -14.49 -22.84 0.90
C ARG A 40 -13.17 -23.58 1.09
N LYS A 41 -12.50 -23.98 0.01
CA LYS A 41 -11.20 -24.65 0.07
C LYS A 41 -10.05 -23.70 0.38
N LEU A 42 -10.11 -22.48 -0.16
CA LEU A 42 -9.13 -21.43 0.15
C LEU A 42 -9.19 -21.00 1.61
N ARG A 43 -10.34 -21.12 2.29
CA ARG A 43 -10.48 -20.76 3.70
C ARG A 43 -9.51 -21.53 4.60
N ASP A 44 -9.19 -22.77 4.24
CA ASP A 44 -8.29 -23.65 4.98
C ASP A 44 -6.82 -23.51 4.55
N ILE A 45 -6.55 -22.65 3.54
CA ILE A 45 -5.22 -22.41 2.97
C ILE A 45 -4.79 -20.99 3.34
N PRO A 46 -3.68 -20.79 4.06
CA PRO A 46 -3.13 -19.46 4.26
C PRO A 46 -2.79 -18.80 2.91
N HIS A 47 -3.47 -17.70 2.60
CA HIS A 47 -3.32 -17.03 1.31
C HIS A 47 -3.52 -15.52 1.43
N HIS A 48 -3.02 -14.79 0.44
CA HIS A 48 -3.32 -13.38 0.24
C HIS A 48 -4.16 -13.18 -1.02
N THR A 49 -5.03 -12.18 -0.95
CA THR A 49 -5.78 -11.68 -2.10
C THR A 49 -5.21 -10.33 -2.53
N SER A 50 -5.10 -10.10 -3.84
CA SER A 50 -4.57 -8.83 -4.35
C SER A 50 -5.45 -7.65 -3.94
N TYR A 51 -4.84 -6.51 -3.57
CA TYR A 51 -5.59 -5.28 -3.39
C TYR A 51 -5.82 -4.54 -4.73
N SER A 52 -5.04 -4.85 -5.75
CA SER A 52 -5.25 -4.39 -7.12
C SER A 52 -6.22 -5.28 -7.89
N HIS A 53 -6.65 -4.85 -9.09
CA HIS A 53 -7.49 -5.62 -10.01
C HIS A 53 -8.80 -6.14 -9.38
N GLY A 54 -9.34 -5.43 -8.39
CA GLY A 54 -10.59 -5.79 -7.72
C GLY A 54 -10.53 -7.09 -6.90
N GLY A 55 -9.35 -7.47 -6.39
CA GLY A 55 -9.19 -8.65 -5.54
C GLY A 55 -9.27 -9.99 -6.27
N ARG A 56 -9.02 -10.01 -7.58
CA ARG A 56 -9.23 -11.21 -8.41
C ARG A 56 -8.07 -12.20 -8.43
N PHE A 57 -6.95 -11.89 -7.77
CA PHE A 57 -5.76 -12.72 -7.77
C PHE A 57 -5.45 -13.24 -6.36
N TYR A 58 -4.95 -14.45 -6.29
CA TYR A 58 -4.63 -15.18 -5.07
C TYR A 58 -3.18 -15.66 -5.11
N THR A 59 -2.51 -15.67 -3.96
CA THR A 59 -1.17 -16.23 -3.75
C THR A 59 -1.10 -16.90 -2.39
N LEU A 60 -0.24 -17.89 -2.20
CA LEU A 60 -0.02 -18.49 -0.89
C LEU A 60 0.65 -17.49 0.07
N ALA A 61 0.37 -17.60 1.35
CA ALA A 61 0.86 -16.65 2.35
C ALA A 61 2.40 -16.62 2.50
N ASP A 62 3.06 -17.71 2.16
CA ASP A 62 4.52 -17.88 2.27
C ASP A 62 5.31 -17.52 1.01
N GLN A 63 4.64 -17.13 -0.08
CA GLN A 63 5.31 -16.78 -1.35
C GLN A 63 5.68 -15.30 -1.47
N PRO A 64 4.87 -14.33 -0.98
CA PRO A 64 5.20 -12.92 -1.09
C PRO A 64 6.42 -12.52 -0.26
N GLN A 65 7.31 -11.75 -0.87
CA GLN A 65 8.39 -11.05 -0.16
C GLN A 65 7.96 -9.60 0.05
N PHE A 66 7.24 -9.35 1.13
CA PHE A 66 6.74 -8.03 1.46
C PHE A 66 7.88 -7.07 1.83
N ASP A 67 7.79 -5.83 1.35
CA ASP A 67 8.69 -4.76 1.72
C ASP A 67 8.42 -4.25 3.16
N ALA A 68 9.18 -3.23 3.58
CA ALA A 68 9.03 -2.62 4.92
C ALA A 68 7.66 -1.97 5.15
N ARG A 69 6.86 -1.72 4.11
CA ARG A 69 5.49 -1.22 4.16
C ARG A 69 4.44 -2.32 4.09
N GLY A 70 4.88 -3.57 4.03
CA GLY A 70 4.00 -4.71 3.87
C GLY A 70 3.39 -4.82 2.47
N LEU A 71 4.06 -4.32 1.44
CA LEU A 71 3.61 -4.36 0.05
C LEU A 71 4.47 -5.31 -0.77
N TRP A 72 3.84 -6.02 -1.70
CA TRP A 72 4.50 -6.89 -2.66
C TRP A 72 3.84 -6.80 -4.03
N SER A 73 4.65 -6.88 -5.09
CA SER A 73 4.18 -6.85 -6.47
C SER A 73 4.74 -8.03 -7.26
N PHE A 74 3.88 -8.69 -8.01
CA PHE A 74 4.25 -9.75 -8.94
C PHE A 74 3.58 -9.51 -10.29
N ARG A 75 4.39 -9.26 -11.34
CA ARG A 75 3.90 -8.99 -12.71
C ARG A 75 2.79 -7.93 -12.77
N GLY A 76 2.94 -6.85 -12.00
CA GLY A 76 1.96 -5.76 -11.93
C GLY A 76 0.74 -6.02 -11.03
N ILE A 77 0.59 -7.23 -10.49
CA ILE A 77 -0.44 -7.55 -9.51
C ILE A 77 0.10 -7.25 -8.12
N ARG A 78 -0.70 -6.58 -7.27
CA ARG A 78 -0.22 -6.04 -6.00
C ARG A 78 -0.95 -6.64 -4.81
N PHE A 79 -0.17 -6.99 -3.80
CA PHE A 79 -0.60 -7.62 -2.56
C PHE A 79 -0.11 -6.82 -1.36
N SER A 80 -0.80 -6.98 -0.25
CA SER A 80 -0.44 -6.36 1.03
C SER A 80 -0.66 -7.34 2.17
N VAL A 81 0.17 -7.23 3.21
CA VAL A 81 -0.05 -7.95 4.47
C VAL A 81 -1.39 -7.56 5.12
N HIS A 82 -1.90 -6.36 4.81
CA HIS A 82 -3.16 -5.85 5.31
C HIS A 82 -4.38 -6.33 4.52
N GLY A 83 -4.18 -7.08 3.42
CA GLY A 83 -5.22 -7.66 2.58
C GLY A 83 -5.76 -6.71 1.52
N ASN A 84 -7.02 -6.31 1.61
CA ASN A 84 -7.70 -5.49 0.59
C ASN A 84 -7.24 -4.02 0.57
N LEU A 85 -7.66 -3.27 -0.47
CA LEU A 85 -7.26 -1.87 -0.66
C LEU A 85 -7.66 -0.95 0.50
N LEU A 86 -8.85 -1.15 1.10
CA LEU A 86 -9.28 -0.30 2.22
C LEU A 86 -8.38 -0.50 3.44
N ASP A 87 -8.14 -1.74 3.82
CA ASP A 87 -7.33 -2.05 5.00
C ASP A 87 -5.87 -1.65 4.79
N THR A 88 -5.34 -1.85 3.57
CA THR A 88 -4.00 -1.39 3.18
C THR A 88 -3.89 0.14 3.25
N ALA A 89 -4.84 0.87 2.66
CA ALA A 89 -4.82 2.33 2.68
C ALA A 89 -4.94 2.88 4.11
N ALA A 90 -5.82 2.28 4.94
CA ALA A 90 -5.97 2.69 6.34
C ALA A 90 -4.68 2.48 7.15
N ALA A 91 -4.04 1.32 7.00
CA ALA A 91 -2.78 1.02 7.68
C ALA A 91 -1.67 1.98 7.26
N LEU A 92 -1.50 2.22 5.95
CA LEU A 92 -0.49 3.15 5.45
C LEU A 92 -0.72 4.58 5.93
N VAL A 93 -1.97 5.07 5.91
CA VAL A 93 -2.31 6.40 6.44
C VAL A 93 -1.98 6.48 7.92
N ARG A 94 -2.39 5.49 8.70
CA ARG A 94 -2.13 5.43 10.14
C ARG A 94 -0.63 5.43 10.44
N ASP A 95 0.15 4.62 9.73
CA ASP A 95 1.56 4.36 10.06
C ASP A 95 2.53 5.34 9.37
N SER A 96 2.01 6.23 8.51
CA SER A 96 2.80 7.29 7.88
C SER A 96 3.25 8.35 8.87
N ARG A 97 4.31 9.09 8.53
CA ARG A 97 4.79 10.24 9.32
C ARG A 97 3.92 11.48 9.16
N ALA A 98 3.40 11.72 7.95
CA ALA A 98 2.73 12.96 7.57
C ALA A 98 1.34 12.75 6.97
N GLY A 99 0.72 11.57 7.12
CA GLY A 99 -0.47 11.22 6.36
C GLY A 99 -0.22 11.19 4.85
N TYR A 100 -1.30 11.16 4.06
CA TYR A 100 -1.19 11.13 2.60
C TYR A 100 -2.22 12.04 1.93
N ARG A 101 -1.80 12.74 0.87
CA ARG A 101 -2.69 13.24 -0.18
C ARG A 101 -3.12 12.06 -1.07
N VAL A 102 -4.24 12.20 -1.79
CA VAL A 102 -4.73 11.12 -2.68
C VAL A 102 -3.67 10.71 -3.68
N GLN A 103 -3.02 11.68 -4.33
CA GLN A 103 -2.01 11.44 -5.37
C GLN A 103 -0.77 10.72 -4.84
N GLU A 104 -0.35 11.04 -3.60
CA GLU A 104 0.78 10.39 -2.96
C GLU A 104 0.49 8.90 -2.70
N LEU A 105 -0.72 8.60 -2.22
CA LEU A 105 -1.14 7.23 -1.96
C LEU A 105 -1.40 6.45 -3.27
N ASP A 106 -1.95 7.11 -4.29
CA ASP A 106 -2.13 6.54 -5.64
C ASP A 106 -0.77 6.14 -6.24
N ALA A 107 0.23 7.02 -6.12
CA ALA A 107 1.59 6.75 -6.59
C ALA A 107 2.26 5.61 -5.81
N LEU A 108 2.08 5.57 -4.49
CA LEU A 108 2.64 4.51 -3.64
C LEU A 108 2.01 3.14 -3.92
N LEU A 109 0.68 3.07 -3.95
CA LEU A 109 -0.06 1.83 -4.16
C LEU A 109 -0.22 1.48 -5.64
N GLN A 110 0.03 2.46 -6.54
CA GLN A 110 -0.15 2.36 -7.99
C GLN A 110 -1.56 1.84 -8.37
N VAL A 111 -2.55 2.27 -7.60
CA VAL A 111 -3.98 2.11 -7.85
C VAL A 111 -4.71 3.38 -7.40
N ARG A 112 -5.87 3.66 -7.95
CA ARG A 112 -6.67 4.81 -7.53
C ARG A 112 -7.27 4.57 -6.15
N CYS A 113 -6.89 5.40 -5.18
CA CYS A 113 -7.28 5.28 -3.77
C CYS A 113 -8.40 6.26 -3.35
N GLY A 114 -8.78 7.21 -4.21
CA GLY A 114 -9.73 8.26 -3.85
C GLY A 114 -11.04 7.74 -3.27
N ASP A 115 -11.65 6.72 -3.88
CA ASP A 115 -12.89 6.10 -3.39
C ASP A 115 -12.69 5.34 -2.08
N ALA A 116 -11.56 4.63 -1.96
CA ALA A 116 -11.20 3.93 -0.73
C ALA A 116 -11.03 4.91 0.43
N LEU A 117 -10.30 6.01 0.21
CA LEU A 117 -10.08 7.05 1.22
C LEU A 117 -11.39 7.76 1.62
N ARG A 118 -12.28 8.03 0.68
CA ARG A 118 -13.62 8.58 0.99
C ARG A 118 -14.43 7.63 1.87
N LYS A 119 -14.45 6.33 1.53
CA LYS A 119 -15.13 5.31 2.33
C LYS A 119 -14.53 5.16 3.72
N LEU A 120 -13.20 5.22 3.84
CA LEU A 120 -12.50 5.16 5.12
C LEU A 120 -12.81 6.37 5.99
N SER A 121 -12.82 7.58 5.40
CA SER A 121 -13.18 8.81 6.12
C SER A 121 -14.65 8.79 6.58
N ALA A 122 -15.58 8.35 5.74
CA ALA A 122 -17.00 8.21 6.10
C ALA A 122 -17.22 7.20 7.26
N ARG A 123 -16.33 6.22 7.41
CA ARG A 123 -16.35 5.22 8.50
C ARG A 123 -15.48 5.63 9.69
N ALA A 124 -14.97 6.84 9.74
CA ALA A 124 -14.07 7.36 10.76
C ALA A 124 -12.81 6.47 10.98
N ARG A 125 -12.36 5.73 9.94
CA ARG A 125 -11.11 4.95 10.00
C ARG A 125 -9.88 5.79 9.66
N VAL A 126 -10.06 6.90 8.94
CA VAL A 126 -9.06 7.93 8.69
C VAL A 126 -9.74 9.30 8.83
N ALA A 127 -9.02 10.28 9.32
CA ALA A 127 -9.45 11.67 9.31
C ALA A 127 -9.14 12.32 7.96
N ARG A 128 -9.94 13.30 7.55
CA ARG A 128 -9.78 14.04 6.29
C ARG A 128 -9.83 15.53 6.55
N GLU A 129 -8.84 16.24 6.08
CA GLU A 129 -8.78 17.71 6.11
C GLU A 129 -8.57 18.28 4.70
N ARG A 130 -9.00 19.51 4.46
CA ARG A 130 -8.74 20.23 3.20
C ARG A 130 -7.63 21.22 3.43
N ARG A 131 -6.54 21.15 2.64
CA ARG A 131 -5.37 22.00 2.71
C ARG A 131 -4.96 22.43 1.31
N GLY A 132 -4.79 23.71 1.08
CA GLY A 132 -4.39 24.25 -0.24
C GLY A 132 -5.30 23.76 -1.39
N GLY A 133 -6.62 23.62 -1.16
CA GLY A 133 -7.57 23.12 -2.14
C GLY A 133 -7.58 21.60 -2.31
N ARG A 134 -6.65 20.84 -1.70
CA ARG A 134 -6.52 19.39 -1.82
C ARG A 134 -6.93 18.68 -0.53
N TYR A 135 -7.42 17.45 -0.64
CA TYR A 135 -7.69 16.61 0.53
C TYR A 135 -6.44 15.88 0.98
N TRP A 136 -6.24 15.92 2.29
CA TRP A 136 -5.20 15.21 3.02
C TRP A 136 -5.83 14.28 4.05
N TYR A 137 -5.29 13.07 4.18
CA TYR A 137 -5.80 12.02 5.04
C TYR A 137 -4.76 11.63 6.08
N HIS A 138 -5.19 11.49 7.34
CA HIS A 138 -4.32 11.20 8.47
C HIS A 138 -4.98 10.27 9.48
N ALA A 139 -4.22 9.86 10.52
CA ALA A 139 -4.73 9.02 11.59
C ALA A 139 -5.83 9.75 12.39
N VAL A 140 -6.83 8.99 12.81
CA VAL A 140 -7.95 9.48 13.66
C VAL A 140 -7.47 9.68 15.09
N GLU A 141 -6.55 8.84 15.57
CA GLU A 141 -6.03 8.88 16.94
C GLU A 141 -5.34 10.23 17.20
N PRO A 142 -5.80 11.02 18.22
CA PRO A 142 -5.35 12.39 18.40
C PRO A 142 -3.83 12.58 18.51
N PRO A 143 -3.07 11.77 19.29
CA PRO A 143 -1.62 11.95 19.38
C PRO A 143 -0.90 11.73 18.06
N ARG A 144 -1.33 10.72 17.28
CA ARG A 144 -0.74 10.39 15.99
C ARG A 144 -1.15 11.40 14.92
N GLY A 145 -2.42 11.75 14.85
CA GLY A 145 -2.94 12.75 13.93
C GLY A 145 -2.28 14.12 14.13
N ALA A 146 -2.06 14.54 15.38
CA ALA A 146 -1.36 15.79 15.68
C ALA A 146 0.11 15.77 15.18
N ARG A 147 0.83 14.67 15.40
CA ARG A 147 2.21 14.53 14.88
C ARG A 147 2.24 14.56 13.35
N GLN A 148 1.29 13.87 12.70
CA GLN A 148 1.17 13.87 11.25
C GLN A 148 0.87 15.25 10.70
N ARG A 149 0.03 16.05 11.38
CA ARG A 149 -0.24 17.47 11.01
C ARG A 149 1.03 18.31 11.08
N SER A 150 1.72 18.28 12.22
CA SER A 150 2.97 19.04 12.38
C SER A 150 4.01 18.70 11.33
N THR A 151 4.18 17.41 11.03
CA THR A 151 5.10 16.97 9.99
C THR A 151 4.64 17.42 8.60
N ARG A 152 3.33 17.34 8.30
CA ARG A 152 2.78 17.81 7.01
C ARG A 152 2.94 19.32 6.84
N ASP A 153 2.70 20.11 7.89
CA ASP A 153 2.89 21.56 7.86
C ASP A 153 4.34 21.94 7.53
N ALA A 154 5.30 21.21 8.11
CA ALA A 154 6.71 21.40 7.80
C ALA A 154 7.05 21.04 6.34
N TRP A 155 6.47 19.96 5.80
CA TRP A 155 6.69 19.58 4.40
C TRP A 155 6.04 20.53 3.42
N ASP A 156 4.80 20.94 3.67
CA ASP A 156 4.07 21.89 2.81
C ASP A 156 4.81 23.25 2.80
N ALA A 157 5.35 23.72 3.94
CA ALA A 157 6.15 24.93 4.01
C ALA A 157 7.48 24.84 3.24
N LEU A 158 8.04 23.65 3.08
CA LEU A 158 9.25 23.41 2.24
C LEU A 158 8.88 23.38 0.74
N GLU A 159 7.73 22.77 0.39
CA GLU A 159 7.25 22.78 -1.01
C GLU A 159 6.90 24.19 -1.51
N ASP A 160 6.31 25.04 -0.64
CA ASP A 160 5.95 26.43 -0.97
C ASP A 160 7.19 27.35 -1.09
N ARG A 161 8.33 26.96 -0.53
CA ARG A 161 9.62 27.58 -0.77
C ARG A 161 10.21 27.10 -2.09
N THR A 162 9.58 27.45 -3.22
CA THR A 162 10.28 27.41 -4.51
C THR A 162 11.51 28.32 -4.40
N PRO A 163 12.73 27.87 -4.76
CA PRO A 163 13.87 28.77 -4.79
C PRO A 163 13.57 29.90 -5.81
N GLY A 164 13.18 31.06 -5.30
CA GLY A 164 13.21 32.26 -6.10
C GLY A 164 14.65 32.47 -6.57
N GLU A 165 14.86 33.10 -7.70
CA GLU A 165 16.15 33.38 -8.36
C GLU A 165 17.19 34.13 -7.48
N GLY A 166 17.06 34.08 -6.16
CA GLY A 166 17.92 34.71 -5.17
C GLY A 166 18.27 33.85 -3.94
N ALA A 167 17.92 32.56 -3.93
CA ALA A 167 18.28 31.69 -2.80
C ALA A 167 19.80 31.42 -2.84
N GLY A 168 20.54 32.09 -1.95
CA GLY A 168 21.97 31.88 -1.80
C GLY A 168 22.28 30.43 -1.40
N ARG A 169 23.49 29.95 -1.75
CA ARG A 169 23.99 28.60 -1.49
C ARG A 169 23.78 28.13 -0.03
N GLY A 170 23.68 29.07 0.92
CA GLY A 170 23.42 28.81 2.33
C GLY A 170 21.98 28.41 2.65
N ASP A 171 20.98 28.91 1.93
CA ASP A 171 19.57 28.57 2.15
C ASP A 171 19.24 27.16 1.62
N LEU A 172 19.89 26.77 0.52
CA LEU A 172 19.82 25.40 -0.01
C LEU A 172 20.42 24.38 0.95
N ASP A 173 21.56 24.72 1.60
CA ASP A 173 22.22 23.86 2.59
C ASP A 173 21.35 23.65 3.84
N VAL A 174 20.66 24.68 4.31
CA VAL A 174 19.75 24.59 5.46
C VAL A 174 18.52 23.76 5.09
N ALA A 175 17.94 23.99 3.92
CA ALA A 175 16.81 23.21 3.43
C ALA A 175 17.17 21.73 3.23
N LEU A 176 18.35 21.45 2.66
CA LEU A 176 18.88 20.10 2.45
C LEU A 176 19.15 19.38 3.78
N ARG A 177 19.77 20.05 4.76
CA ARG A 177 20.00 19.49 6.10
C ARG A 177 18.70 19.16 6.82
N THR A 178 17.70 20.04 6.73
CA THR A 178 16.37 19.82 7.34
C THR A 178 15.65 18.66 6.65
N PHE A 179 15.76 18.55 5.33
CA PHE A 179 15.24 17.44 4.54
C PHE A 179 15.92 16.11 4.91
N VAL A 180 17.24 16.08 4.96
CA VAL A 180 18.03 14.88 5.32
C VAL A 180 17.75 14.44 6.76
N GLN A 181 17.52 15.36 7.70
CA GLN A 181 17.13 15.04 9.07
C GLN A 181 15.72 14.45 9.17
N ALA A 182 14.81 14.84 8.26
CA ALA A 182 13.45 14.30 8.19
C ALA A 182 13.37 12.92 7.53
N LEU A 183 14.43 12.48 6.82
CA LEU A 183 14.49 11.15 6.19
C LEU A 183 14.76 10.06 7.24
N ASP A 184 14.17 8.88 7.05
CA ASP A 184 14.57 7.69 7.80
C ASP A 184 15.96 7.19 7.33
N GLU A 185 16.58 6.30 8.12
CA GLU A 185 17.95 5.84 7.87
C GLU A 185 18.13 5.17 6.49
N ARG A 186 17.10 4.52 5.99
CA ARG A 186 17.08 3.87 4.67
C ARG A 186 16.97 4.89 3.54
N GLN A 187 16.17 5.93 3.73
CA GLN A 187 16.04 7.05 2.81
C GLN A 187 17.32 7.90 2.75
N ARG A 188 18.02 8.06 3.90
CA ARG A 188 19.34 8.72 3.95
C ARG A 188 20.38 7.95 3.16
N ARG A 189 20.44 6.64 3.28
CA ARG A 189 21.37 5.79 2.50
C ARG A 189 21.09 5.87 0.98
N TRP A 190 19.83 5.94 0.60
CA TRP A 190 19.43 6.09 -0.80
C TRP A 190 19.83 7.43 -1.38
N PHE A 191 19.66 8.49 -0.61
CA PHE A 191 20.03 9.86 -0.98
C PHE A 191 21.57 10.01 -1.07
N ALA A 192 22.33 9.48 -0.11
CA ALA A 192 23.78 9.49 -0.13
C ALA A 192 24.39 8.71 -1.31
N GLY A 193 23.71 7.66 -1.79
CA GLY A 193 24.12 6.91 -2.98
C GLY A 193 23.93 7.67 -4.30
N TRP A 194 23.07 8.69 -4.33
CA TRP A 194 22.85 9.51 -5.53
C TRP A 194 23.83 10.68 -5.67
N GLU A 195 24.35 11.21 -4.56
CA GLU A 195 25.40 12.23 -4.59
C GLU A 195 26.79 11.69 -5.01
N SER A 196 26.93 10.36 -5.13
CA SER A 196 28.19 9.69 -5.48
C SER A 196 28.28 9.29 -6.96
N LEU A 197 27.31 9.66 -7.79
CA LEU A 197 27.25 9.47 -9.25
C LEU A 197 27.34 10.83 -9.95
#